data_8e2592ac27f12e34a2e0a8e866f4fcb1
#
_entry.id   8e2592ac27f12e34a2e0a8e866f4fcb1
#
_cell.length_a   1.000
_cell.length_b   1.000
_cell.length_c   1.000
_cell.angle_alpha   90.00
_cell.angle_beta   90.00
_cell.angle_gamma   90.00
#
_symmetry.space_group_name_H-M   'P 1'
#
loop_
_entity.id
_entity.type
_entity.pdbx_description
1 polymer ?
#
loop_
_entity_poly.entity_id
_entity_poly.type
_entity_poly.pdbx_seq_one_letter_code
_entity_poly.pdbx_strand_id
1 'polypeptide(L)'
;MSQLDLGSLPIFPLNTVLYPGGLLPLRVFETRYMDMTRDCLKAEQPFGVCLIRTGKEVGGPATPELVGSLATIANWDMQQLGVLSLRTLGGQRFRILDATVAPQNLLRARVELIPDEEDAELPEEYTGLADLLRLVIADKSKAVFAEPHALDSASWVGYRLCEILPVPLAAKQKLLELQGALTRLQILYRFLEQRGLVGRR
;
A
#
# COMPACT_ATOMS: atom_id res chain seq x y z
N MET A 1 -19.91 -10.36 10.07
CA MET A 1 -18.67 -9.59 9.82
C MET A 1 -18.41 -8.75 11.07
N SER A 2 -17.30 -8.96 11.77
CA SER A 2 -16.95 -8.14 12.94
C SER A 2 -16.58 -6.74 12.45
N GLN A 3 -17.05 -5.72 13.18
CA GLN A 3 -16.71 -4.33 12.86
C GLN A 3 -15.21 -4.11 13.03
N LEU A 4 -14.57 -3.39 12.08
CA LEU A 4 -13.16 -3.05 12.16
C LEU A 4 -12.88 -2.22 13.42
N ASP A 5 -11.93 -2.66 14.25
CA ASP A 5 -11.52 -1.93 15.45
C ASP A 5 -10.55 -0.81 15.09
N LEU A 6 -11.10 0.38 14.84
CA LEU A 6 -10.31 1.60 14.58
C LEU A 6 -9.63 2.17 15.84
N GLY A 7 -10.01 1.68 17.02
CA GLY A 7 -9.41 2.10 18.29
C GLY A 7 -8.07 1.41 18.60
N SER A 8 -7.79 0.26 17.97
CA SER A 8 -6.62 -0.58 18.29
C SER A 8 -6.12 -1.37 17.07
N LEU A 9 -6.00 -0.71 15.92
CA LEU A 9 -5.48 -1.34 14.70
C LEU A 9 -4.01 -1.76 14.91
N PRO A 10 -3.64 -3.03 14.67
CA PRO A 10 -2.24 -3.44 14.69
C PRO A 10 -1.51 -2.84 13.47
N ILE A 11 -0.32 -2.29 13.70
CA ILE A 11 0.47 -1.62 12.67
C ILE A 11 1.73 -2.41 12.37
N PHE A 12 2.00 -2.61 11.08
CA PHE A 12 3.21 -3.20 10.55
C PHE A 12 4.03 -2.13 9.82
N PRO A 13 5.01 -1.50 10.47
CA PRO A 13 5.89 -0.53 9.84
C PRO A 13 6.87 -1.24 8.89
N LEU A 14 7.01 -0.74 7.67
CA LEU A 14 7.84 -1.33 6.60
C LEU A 14 8.61 -0.25 5.84
N ASN A 15 9.69 -0.63 5.16
CA ASN A 15 10.41 0.25 4.22
C ASN A 15 9.77 0.21 2.82
N THR A 16 8.45 0.28 2.79
CA THR A 16 7.66 0.35 1.56
C THR A 16 6.37 1.12 1.79
N VAL A 17 5.77 1.61 0.72
CA VAL A 17 4.46 2.27 0.74
C VAL A 17 3.45 1.35 0.07
N LEU A 18 2.40 0.99 0.80
CA LEU A 18 1.28 0.22 0.27
C LEU A 18 0.18 1.18 -0.19
N TYR A 19 -0.22 1.07 -1.45
CA TYR A 19 -1.31 1.86 -2.01
C TYR A 19 -2.62 1.06 -2.03
N PRO A 20 -3.79 1.74 -2.07
CA PRO A 20 -5.08 1.07 -2.30
C PRO A 20 -5.05 0.18 -3.54
N GLY A 21 -5.54 -1.05 -3.42
CA GLY A 21 -5.51 -2.07 -4.48
C GLY A 21 -4.13 -2.66 -4.79
N GLY A 22 -3.07 -2.25 -4.07
CA GLY A 22 -1.71 -2.74 -4.25
C GLY A 22 -1.47 -4.14 -3.68
N LEU A 23 -0.67 -4.94 -4.37
CA LEU A 23 -0.21 -6.23 -3.86
C LEU A 23 1.08 -6.04 -3.07
N LEU A 24 1.11 -6.59 -1.86
CA LEU A 24 2.30 -6.61 -1.02
C LEU A 24 2.59 -8.03 -0.54
N PRO A 25 3.61 -8.69 -1.10
CA PRO A 25 4.12 -9.93 -0.56
C PRO A 25 4.95 -9.66 0.70
N LEU A 26 4.70 -10.39 1.78
CA LEU A 26 5.41 -10.27 3.04
C LEU A 26 6.00 -11.61 3.47
N ARG A 27 7.16 -11.56 4.11
CA ARG A 27 7.76 -12.70 4.83
C ARG A 27 7.79 -12.35 6.31
N VAL A 28 6.96 -13.02 7.09
CA VAL A 28 6.79 -12.78 8.51
C VAL A 28 7.49 -13.88 9.30
N PHE A 29 8.44 -13.49 10.15
CA PHE A 29 9.23 -14.40 10.99
C PHE A 29 9.38 -13.91 12.44
N GLU A 30 9.09 -12.64 12.72
CA GLU A 30 9.10 -12.13 14.09
C GLU A 30 7.81 -12.55 14.82
N THR A 31 7.93 -13.03 16.05
CA THR A 31 6.80 -13.55 16.85
C THR A 31 5.64 -12.56 16.93
N ARG A 32 5.91 -11.25 17.14
CA ARG A 32 4.89 -10.21 17.22
C ARG A 32 4.02 -10.13 15.96
N TYR A 33 4.62 -10.28 14.79
CA TYR A 33 3.89 -10.22 13.53
C TYR A 33 3.28 -11.58 13.13
N MET A 34 3.85 -12.69 13.61
CA MET A 34 3.21 -14.01 13.49
C MET A 34 1.91 -14.07 14.30
N ASP A 35 1.94 -13.56 15.55
CA ASP A 35 0.76 -13.48 16.41
C ASP A 35 -0.28 -12.52 15.83
N MET A 36 0.14 -11.33 15.39
CA MET A 36 -0.72 -10.38 14.69
C MET A 36 -1.41 -11.03 13.49
N THR A 37 -0.66 -11.72 12.64
CA THR A 37 -1.21 -12.38 11.43
C THR A 37 -2.24 -13.42 11.80
N ARG A 38 -1.95 -14.29 12.79
CA ARG A 38 -2.89 -15.28 13.30
C ARG A 38 -4.19 -14.64 13.80
N ASP A 39 -4.08 -13.56 14.56
CA ASP A 39 -5.23 -12.87 15.15
C ASP A 39 -6.06 -12.17 14.06
N CYS A 40 -5.41 -11.52 13.08
CA CYS A 40 -6.07 -10.93 11.92
C CYS A 40 -6.82 -11.98 11.08
N LEU A 41 -6.20 -13.14 10.83
CA LEU A 41 -6.85 -14.24 10.10
C LEU A 41 -8.07 -14.79 10.83
N LYS A 42 -7.98 -14.98 12.16
CA LYS A 42 -9.10 -15.47 12.98
C LYS A 42 -10.27 -14.49 13.03
N ALA A 43 -9.96 -13.20 13.09
CA ALA A 43 -10.97 -12.15 13.18
C ALA A 43 -11.50 -11.71 11.80
N GLU A 44 -10.90 -12.15 10.71
CA GLU A 44 -11.14 -11.66 9.34
C GLU A 44 -10.96 -10.13 9.26
N GLN A 45 -9.92 -9.61 9.93
CA GLN A 45 -9.64 -8.19 10.04
C GLN A 45 -8.31 -7.83 9.34
N PRO A 46 -8.21 -6.64 8.73
CA PRO A 46 -6.96 -6.13 8.21
C PRO A 46 -6.02 -5.67 9.34
N PHE A 47 -4.77 -5.47 8.99
CA PHE A 47 -3.81 -4.70 9.77
C PHE A 47 -3.40 -3.44 8.99
N GLY A 48 -2.73 -2.48 9.65
CA GLY A 48 -2.23 -1.28 9.00
C GLY A 48 -0.79 -1.45 8.53
N VAL A 49 -0.49 -1.03 7.30
CA VAL A 49 0.88 -0.90 6.78
C VAL A 49 1.23 0.57 6.67
N CYS A 50 2.35 0.98 7.28
CA CYS A 50 2.88 2.33 7.22
C CYS A 50 4.35 2.32 6.83
N LEU A 51 4.79 3.32 6.08
CA LEU A 51 6.22 3.55 5.85
C LEU A 51 6.93 3.86 7.17
N ILE A 52 8.11 3.30 7.39
CA ILE A 52 8.97 3.66 8.52
C ILE A 52 9.52 5.08 8.31
N ARG A 53 9.26 5.96 9.28
CA ARG A 53 9.86 7.30 9.35
C ARG A 53 11.22 7.25 10.02
N THR A 54 11.33 6.53 11.16
CA THR A 54 12.57 6.30 11.89
C THR A 54 12.60 4.91 12.50
N GLY A 55 13.78 4.30 12.55
CA GLY A 55 13.96 2.94 13.06
C GLY A 55 14.26 1.93 11.96
N LYS A 56 13.98 0.65 12.23
CA LYS A 56 14.25 -0.48 11.33
C LYS A 56 13.03 -1.41 11.30
N GLU A 57 12.91 -2.18 10.21
CA GLU A 57 11.85 -3.19 10.07
C GLU A 57 11.94 -4.31 11.11
N VAL A 58 13.17 -4.68 11.48
CA VAL A 58 13.46 -5.82 12.35
C VAL A 58 13.99 -5.32 13.69
N GLY A 59 13.57 -5.97 14.78
CA GLY A 59 14.02 -5.71 16.13
C GLY A 59 13.02 -4.89 16.95
N GLY A 60 13.40 -3.69 17.39
CA GLY A 60 12.55 -2.82 18.20
C GLY A 60 11.41 -2.17 17.40
N PRO A 61 10.46 -1.54 18.10
CA PRO A 61 9.38 -0.81 17.42
C PRO A 61 9.94 0.38 16.64
N ALA A 62 9.57 0.48 15.37
CA ALA A 62 9.89 1.64 14.53
C ALA A 62 8.81 2.72 14.66
N THR A 63 9.16 3.98 14.39
CA THR A 63 8.19 5.07 14.30
C THR A 63 7.66 5.14 12.88
N PRO A 64 6.36 4.91 12.65
CA PRO A 64 5.78 4.97 11.30
C PRO A 64 5.48 6.41 10.87
N GLU A 65 5.28 6.60 9.56
CA GLU A 65 4.55 7.73 9.03
C GLU A 65 3.08 7.67 9.49
N LEU A 66 2.44 8.83 9.56
CA LEU A 66 1.08 8.93 10.13
C LEU A 66 -0.01 8.45 9.17
N VAL A 67 0.26 8.40 7.87
CA VAL A 67 -0.67 7.89 6.88
C VAL A 67 -0.17 6.55 6.35
N GLY A 68 -1.06 5.57 6.36
CA GLY A 68 -0.83 4.22 5.84
C GLY A 68 -2.05 3.69 5.11
N SER A 69 -1.99 2.43 4.72
CA SER A 69 -3.10 1.69 4.12
C SER A 69 -3.43 0.44 4.91
N LEU A 70 -4.71 0.11 4.99
CA LEU A 70 -5.16 -1.18 5.48
C LEU A 70 -4.59 -2.28 4.58
N ALA A 71 -4.22 -3.41 5.15
CA ALA A 71 -3.73 -4.57 4.44
C ALA A 71 -4.57 -5.79 4.80
N THR A 72 -5.29 -6.33 3.83
CA THR A 72 -6.06 -7.57 3.98
C THR A 72 -5.21 -8.75 3.51
N ILE A 73 -5.19 -9.82 4.29
CA ILE A 73 -4.47 -11.05 3.93
C ILE A 73 -5.31 -11.81 2.89
N ALA A 74 -4.87 -11.78 1.64
CA ALA A 74 -5.55 -12.48 0.54
C ALA A 74 -5.15 -13.96 0.45
N ASN A 75 -3.89 -14.28 0.81
CA ASN A 75 -3.40 -15.64 0.86
C ASN A 75 -2.20 -15.74 1.82
N TRP A 76 -1.95 -16.94 2.33
CA TRP A 76 -0.80 -17.22 3.17
C TRP A 76 -0.30 -18.65 2.99
N ASP A 77 0.99 -18.87 3.23
CA ASP A 77 1.64 -20.17 3.17
C ASP A 77 2.81 -20.22 4.17
N MET A 78 3.12 -21.42 4.65
CA MET A 78 4.26 -21.68 5.54
C MET A 78 5.13 -22.81 4.94
N GLN A 79 5.83 -22.52 3.86
CA GLN A 79 6.75 -23.47 3.22
C GLN A 79 7.99 -23.75 4.07
N GLN A 80 8.36 -22.83 4.93
CA GLN A 80 9.47 -22.96 5.85
C GLN A 80 8.98 -22.78 7.27
N LEU A 81 9.34 -23.72 8.17
CA LEU A 81 8.97 -23.63 9.59
C LEU A 81 9.47 -22.31 10.19
N GLY A 82 8.57 -21.58 10.84
CA GLY A 82 8.86 -20.28 11.46
C GLY A 82 8.90 -19.08 10.50
N VAL A 83 8.62 -19.27 9.21
CA VAL A 83 8.49 -18.17 8.23
C VAL A 83 7.15 -18.27 7.52
N LEU A 84 6.31 -17.28 7.73
CA LEU A 84 5.00 -17.16 7.09
C LEU A 84 5.10 -16.24 5.87
N SER A 85 4.73 -16.76 4.71
CA SER A 85 4.62 -15.98 3.46
C SER A 85 3.19 -15.50 3.30
N LEU A 86 2.99 -14.19 3.18
CA LEU A 86 1.68 -13.58 2.99
C LEU A 86 1.60 -12.92 1.61
N ARG A 87 0.42 -12.96 1.00
CA ARG A 87 0.01 -12.03 -0.06
C ARG A 87 -1.07 -11.13 0.52
N THR A 88 -0.78 -9.85 0.61
CA THR A 88 -1.72 -8.87 1.13
C THR A 88 -2.18 -7.93 0.03
N LEU A 89 -3.41 -7.43 0.16
CA LEU A 89 -4.02 -6.45 -0.71
C LEU A 89 -4.23 -5.16 0.07
N GLY A 90 -3.74 -4.05 -0.49
CA GLY A 90 -3.94 -2.71 0.06
C GLY A 90 -5.40 -2.29 -0.04
N GLY A 91 -5.93 -1.84 1.09
CA GLY A 91 -7.28 -1.30 1.21
C GLY A 91 -7.28 0.21 1.40
N GLN A 92 -8.32 0.70 2.07
CA GLN A 92 -8.53 2.10 2.37
C GLN A 92 -7.35 2.69 3.16
N ARG A 93 -7.02 3.95 2.87
CA ARG A 93 -6.02 4.71 3.60
C ARG A 93 -6.55 5.08 4.99
N PHE A 94 -5.64 5.21 5.94
CA PHE A 94 -5.95 5.68 7.28
C PHE A 94 -4.91 6.69 7.77
N ARG A 95 -5.29 7.46 8.80
CA ARG A 95 -4.40 8.34 9.56
C ARG A 95 -4.29 7.85 10.99
N ILE A 96 -3.07 7.72 11.48
CA ILE A 96 -2.80 7.46 12.90
C ILE A 96 -3.10 8.74 13.69
N LEU A 97 -3.96 8.62 14.70
CA LEU A 97 -4.29 9.67 15.64
C LEU A 97 -3.44 9.56 16.91
N ASP A 98 -3.21 8.32 17.34
CA ASP A 98 -2.41 7.97 18.51
C ASP A 98 -1.88 6.55 18.35
N ALA A 99 -0.69 6.26 18.90
CA ALA A 99 -0.08 4.96 18.81
C ALA A 99 0.59 4.54 20.11
N THR A 100 0.44 3.28 20.49
CA THR A 100 1.02 2.67 21.67
C THR A 100 1.77 1.39 21.33
N VAL A 101 2.82 1.10 22.07
CA VAL A 101 3.54 -0.16 21.96
C VAL A 101 2.91 -1.16 22.91
N ALA A 102 2.23 -2.16 22.36
CA ALA A 102 1.62 -3.26 23.10
C ALA A 102 2.70 -4.25 23.61
N PRO A 103 2.33 -5.21 24.50
CA PRO A 103 3.22 -6.32 24.84
C PRO A 103 3.82 -6.97 23.58
N GLN A 104 5.03 -7.51 23.68
CA GLN A 104 5.81 -8.10 22.58
C GLN A 104 6.26 -7.08 21.52
N ASN A 105 6.23 -5.78 21.81
CA ASN A 105 6.64 -4.70 20.90
C ASN A 105 5.80 -4.58 19.62
N LEU A 106 4.54 -5.03 19.62
CA LEU A 106 3.60 -4.78 18.56
C LEU A 106 3.06 -3.35 18.66
N LEU A 107 3.19 -2.57 17.60
CA LEU A 107 2.58 -1.24 17.52
C LEU A 107 1.07 -1.38 17.29
N ARG A 108 0.27 -0.69 18.11
CA ARG A 108 -1.17 -0.54 17.91
C ARG A 108 -1.53 0.93 17.85
N ALA A 109 -2.47 1.27 17.00
CA ALA A 109 -2.85 2.66 16.79
C ALA A 109 -4.37 2.84 16.80
N ARG A 110 -4.80 3.95 17.35
CA ARG A 110 -6.12 4.51 17.09
C ARG A 110 -6.03 5.27 15.78
N VAL A 111 -6.89 4.93 14.84
CA VAL A 111 -6.84 5.46 13.48
C VAL A 111 -8.17 6.05 13.03
N GLU A 112 -8.10 6.93 12.07
CA GLU A 112 -9.22 7.47 11.32
C GLU A 112 -9.08 7.05 9.86
N LEU A 113 -10.14 6.53 9.25
CA LEU A 113 -10.14 6.19 7.83
C LEU A 113 -10.16 7.49 7.00
N ILE A 114 -9.28 7.55 6.02
CA ILE A 114 -9.29 8.63 5.03
C ILE A 114 -10.33 8.24 3.98
N PRO A 115 -11.32 9.09 3.69
CA PRO A 115 -12.31 8.80 2.66
C PRO A 115 -11.67 8.38 1.34
N ASP A 116 -12.27 7.41 0.67
CA ASP A 116 -11.85 7.03 -0.66
C ASP A 116 -12.01 8.21 -1.61
N GLU A 117 -11.14 8.29 -2.60
CA GLU A 117 -11.23 9.29 -3.64
C GLU A 117 -12.43 8.97 -4.53
N GLU A 118 -13.14 10.02 -4.97
CA GLU A 118 -14.07 9.85 -6.08
C GLU A 118 -13.26 9.35 -7.28
N ASP A 119 -13.63 8.16 -7.77
CA ASP A 119 -12.99 7.62 -8.96
C ASP A 119 -13.48 8.38 -10.18
N ALA A 120 -12.54 8.92 -10.93
CA ALA A 120 -12.80 9.60 -12.17
C ALA A 120 -12.31 8.75 -13.34
N GLU A 121 -12.99 8.85 -14.46
CA GLU A 121 -12.51 8.28 -15.71
C GLU A 121 -11.15 8.91 -16.07
N LEU A 122 -10.25 8.10 -16.65
CA LEU A 122 -8.92 8.56 -17.05
C LEU A 122 -9.05 9.57 -18.20
N PRO A 123 -8.64 10.85 -18.03
CA PRO A 123 -8.69 11.84 -19.08
C PRO A 123 -7.81 11.46 -20.29
N GLU A 124 -8.22 11.83 -21.50
CA GLU A 124 -7.49 11.53 -22.75
C GLU A 124 -6.03 11.98 -22.70
N GLU A 125 -5.75 13.13 -22.10
CA GLU A 125 -4.39 13.67 -21.96
C GLU A 125 -3.45 12.77 -21.17
N TYR A 126 -3.97 11.85 -20.34
CA TYR A 126 -3.20 10.91 -19.52
C TYR A 126 -3.21 9.46 -20.04
N THR A 127 -3.78 9.19 -21.21
CA THR A 127 -3.81 7.83 -21.79
C THR A 127 -2.43 7.21 -21.94
N GLY A 128 -1.39 8.03 -22.21
CA GLY A 128 -0.01 7.57 -22.25
C GLY A 128 0.50 6.95 -20.93
N LEU A 129 -0.10 7.32 -19.78
CA LEU A 129 0.19 6.69 -18.50
C LEU A 129 -0.38 5.27 -18.42
N ALA A 130 -1.59 5.07 -18.92
CA ALA A 130 -2.20 3.74 -19.00
C ALA A 130 -1.46 2.84 -20.03
N ASP A 131 -0.95 3.41 -21.12
CA ASP A 131 -0.15 2.67 -22.10
C ASP A 131 1.14 2.11 -21.48
N LEU A 132 1.82 2.88 -20.62
CA LEU A 132 2.96 2.39 -19.87
C LEU A 132 2.59 1.20 -18.97
N LEU A 133 1.46 1.27 -18.27
CA LEU A 133 0.98 0.15 -17.43
C LEU A 133 0.61 -1.07 -18.27
N ARG A 134 0.02 -0.89 -19.46
CA ARG A 134 -0.26 -1.99 -20.40
C ARG A 134 1.01 -2.75 -20.80
N LEU A 135 2.12 -2.04 -21.03
CA LEU A 135 3.41 -2.66 -21.33
C LEU A 135 3.92 -3.49 -20.14
N VAL A 136 3.79 -2.97 -18.90
CA VAL A 136 4.19 -3.69 -17.68
C VAL A 136 3.31 -4.93 -17.46
N ILE A 137 2.00 -4.82 -17.68
CA ILE A 137 1.04 -5.92 -17.53
C ILE A 137 1.29 -7.01 -18.62
N ALA A 138 1.66 -6.60 -19.82
CA ALA A 138 1.95 -7.53 -20.91
C ALA A 138 3.18 -8.41 -20.66
N ASP A 139 4.11 -7.96 -19.80
CA ASP A 139 5.23 -8.77 -19.31
C ASP A 139 4.72 -9.80 -18.27
N LYS A 140 4.26 -10.94 -18.78
CA LYS A 140 3.71 -12.03 -17.97
C LYS A 140 4.72 -12.70 -17.02
N SER A 141 5.96 -12.25 -16.99
CA SER A 141 6.99 -12.83 -16.11
C SER A 141 6.71 -12.61 -14.62
N LYS A 142 5.89 -11.61 -14.29
CA LYS A 142 5.50 -11.28 -12.90
C LYS A 142 4.05 -10.78 -12.85
N ALA A 143 3.25 -11.32 -11.94
CA ALA A 143 1.96 -10.72 -11.57
C ALA A 143 2.25 -9.48 -10.69
N VAL A 144 2.40 -8.32 -11.32
CA VAL A 144 2.78 -7.07 -10.64
C VAL A 144 1.58 -6.42 -9.94
N PHE A 145 0.38 -6.56 -10.53
CA PHE A 145 -0.84 -5.92 -10.03
C PHE A 145 -1.95 -6.95 -9.76
N ALA A 146 -2.85 -6.61 -8.85
CA ALA A 146 -4.06 -7.38 -8.63
C ALA A 146 -5.05 -7.18 -9.78
N GLU A 147 -5.75 -8.24 -10.15
CA GLU A 147 -6.88 -8.18 -11.07
C GLU A 147 -8.20 -7.84 -10.32
N PRO A 148 -9.18 -7.22 -10.99
CA PRO A 148 -9.15 -6.75 -12.37
C PRO A 148 -8.32 -5.47 -12.55
N HIS A 149 -7.75 -5.28 -13.75
CA HIS A 149 -7.01 -4.07 -14.09
C HIS A 149 -7.98 -2.98 -14.59
N ALA A 150 -8.02 -1.84 -13.92
CA ALA A 150 -8.89 -0.70 -14.24
C ALA A 150 -8.10 0.43 -14.93
N LEU A 151 -7.68 0.19 -16.19
CA LEU A 151 -6.85 1.13 -16.95
C LEU A 151 -7.61 2.39 -17.41
N ASP A 152 -8.89 2.45 -17.21
CA ASP A 152 -9.81 3.57 -17.42
C ASP A 152 -10.05 4.38 -16.14
N SER A 153 -9.63 3.90 -14.98
CA SER A 153 -9.73 4.59 -13.69
C SER A 153 -8.51 5.47 -13.43
N ALA A 154 -8.73 6.77 -13.22
CA ALA A 154 -7.70 7.73 -12.86
C ALA A 154 -6.99 7.37 -11.56
N SER A 155 -7.74 6.91 -10.57
CA SER A 155 -7.22 6.50 -9.27
C SER A 155 -6.35 5.26 -9.39
N TRP A 156 -6.83 4.23 -10.08
CA TRP A 156 -6.10 2.97 -10.27
C TRP A 156 -4.79 3.20 -11.02
N VAL A 157 -4.83 3.89 -12.16
CA VAL A 157 -3.63 4.21 -12.97
C VAL A 157 -2.61 4.98 -12.14
N GLY A 158 -3.07 6.00 -11.40
CA GLY A 158 -2.20 6.80 -10.54
C GLY A 158 -1.50 5.96 -9.47
N TYR A 159 -2.22 5.11 -8.74
CA TYR A 159 -1.63 4.27 -7.69
C TYR A 159 -0.68 3.21 -8.26
N ARG A 160 -1.04 2.54 -9.38
CA ARG A 160 -0.16 1.51 -9.98
C ARG A 160 1.16 2.11 -10.47
N LEU A 161 1.13 3.33 -11.03
CA LEU A 161 2.37 4.03 -11.40
C LEU A 161 3.22 4.36 -10.18
N CYS A 162 2.61 4.84 -9.08
CA CYS A 162 3.34 5.12 -7.84
C CYS A 162 4.09 3.89 -7.31
N GLU A 163 3.56 2.68 -7.50
CA GLU A 163 4.21 1.44 -7.06
C GLU A 163 5.49 1.14 -7.84
N ILE A 164 5.45 1.27 -9.16
CA ILE A 164 6.54 0.83 -10.04
C ILE A 164 7.59 1.90 -10.30
N LEU A 165 7.26 3.18 -10.12
CA LEU A 165 8.20 4.25 -10.40
C LEU A 165 9.39 4.25 -9.43
N PRO A 166 10.62 4.41 -9.96
CA PRO A 166 11.85 4.45 -9.15
C PRO A 166 12.03 5.83 -8.50
N VAL A 167 11.14 6.19 -7.59
CA VAL A 167 11.22 7.43 -6.82
C VAL A 167 11.50 7.13 -5.35
N PRO A 168 12.12 8.07 -4.59
CA PRO A 168 12.38 7.89 -3.17
C PRO A 168 11.10 7.57 -2.38
N LEU A 169 11.23 6.76 -1.31
CA LEU A 169 10.10 6.37 -0.46
C LEU A 169 9.36 7.58 0.12
N ALA A 170 10.07 8.66 0.48
CA ALA A 170 9.45 9.89 0.93
C ALA A 170 8.53 10.53 -0.14
N ALA A 171 8.90 10.46 -1.42
CA ALA A 171 8.05 10.91 -2.52
C ALA A 171 6.84 9.98 -2.69
N LYS A 172 7.02 8.65 -2.59
CA LYS A 172 5.93 7.68 -2.60
C LYS A 172 4.95 7.94 -1.46
N GLN A 173 5.46 8.23 -0.26
CA GLN A 173 4.63 8.58 0.90
C GLN A 173 3.79 9.83 0.63
N LYS A 174 4.36 10.88 0.05
CA LYS A 174 3.62 12.09 -0.32
C LYS A 174 2.54 11.82 -1.37
N LEU A 175 2.79 10.93 -2.33
CA LEU A 175 1.79 10.52 -3.31
C LEU A 175 0.67 9.67 -2.70
N LEU A 176 0.93 8.92 -1.62
CA LEU A 176 -0.10 8.23 -0.84
C LEU A 176 -0.97 9.23 -0.05
N GLU A 177 -0.34 10.24 0.56
CA GLU A 177 -1.02 11.26 1.36
C GLU A 177 -1.88 12.21 0.51
N LEU A 178 -1.55 12.37 -0.77
CA LEU A 178 -2.24 13.26 -1.69
C LEU A 178 -3.68 12.80 -1.90
N GLN A 179 -4.61 13.74 -1.78
CA GLN A 179 -6.01 13.56 -2.17
C GLN A 179 -6.22 14.06 -3.60
N GLY A 180 -7.00 13.31 -4.37
CA GLY A 180 -7.36 13.64 -5.74
C GLY A 180 -6.53 12.89 -6.79
N ALA A 181 -7.19 11.97 -7.47
CA ALA A 181 -6.59 11.12 -8.50
C ALA A 181 -6.00 11.94 -9.66
N LEU A 182 -6.71 12.96 -10.12
CA LEU A 182 -6.26 13.81 -11.23
C LEU A 182 -5.00 14.61 -10.88
N THR A 183 -4.91 15.13 -9.66
CA THR A 183 -3.71 15.83 -9.19
C THR A 183 -2.51 14.89 -9.13
N ARG A 184 -2.72 13.64 -8.68
CA ARG A 184 -1.69 12.61 -8.68
C ARG A 184 -1.24 12.28 -10.11
N LEU A 185 -2.17 12.09 -11.06
CA LEU A 185 -1.85 11.85 -12.47
C LEU A 185 -1.04 13.00 -13.08
N GLN A 186 -1.43 14.25 -12.81
CA GLN A 186 -0.72 15.42 -13.31
C GLN A 186 0.75 15.45 -12.83
N ILE A 187 1.00 15.13 -11.55
CA ILE A 187 2.36 15.06 -11.01
C ILE A 187 3.15 13.95 -11.69
N LEU A 188 2.55 12.76 -11.83
CA LEU A 188 3.19 11.61 -12.44
C LEU A 188 3.46 11.84 -13.94
N TYR A 189 2.51 12.45 -14.65
CA TYR A 189 2.67 12.78 -16.07
C TYR A 189 3.84 13.72 -16.28
N ARG A 190 3.92 14.83 -15.54
CA ARG A 190 5.04 15.80 -15.61
C ARG A 190 6.38 15.13 -15.30
N PHE A 191 6.41 14.26 -14.30
CA PHE A 191 7.61 13.52 -13.93
C PHE A 191 8.08 12.60 -15.06
N LEU A 192 7.17 11.90 -15.74
CA LEU A 192 7.47 10.98 -16.83
C LEU A 192 7.77 11.72 -18.15
N GLU A 193 7.08 12.82 -18.43
CA GLU A 193 7.31 13.70 -19.58
C GLU A 193 8.74 14.27 -19.56
N GLN A 194 9.19 14.76 -18.41
CA GLN A 194 10.57 15.25 -18.23
C GLN A 194 11.65 14.19 -18.49
N ARG A 195 11.28 12.91 -18.45
CA ARG A 195 12.15 11.77 -18.75
C ARG A 195 11.96 11.19 -20.14
N GLY A 196 11.10 11.78 -20.95
CA GLY A 196 10.80 11.31 -22.30
C GLY A 196 10.05 9.97 -22.35
N LEU A 197 9.42 9.55 -21.24
CA LEU A 197 8.70 8.28 -21.14
C LEU A 197 7.23 8.40 -21.58
N VAL A 198 6.69 9.59 -21.55
CA VAL A 198 5.39 9.96 -22.12
C VAL A 198 5.57 11.27 -22.88
N GLY A 199 4.83 11.46 -23.96
CA GLY A 199 4.87 12.67 -24.76
C GLY A 199 3.47 13.13 -25.13
N ARG A 200 3.32 14.42 -25.46
CA ARG A 200 2.10 14.90 -26.12
C ARG A 200 1.99 14.23 -27.48
N ARG A 201 0.91 13.50 -27.70
CA ARG A 201 0.48 13.13 -29.05
C ARG A 201 -0.03 14.35 -29.80
#